data_d545e7da787ea4923591094ac0f9bbc2
#
_entry.id   d545e7da787ea4923591094ac0f9bbc2
#
_cell.length_a   1.000
_cell.length_b   1.000
_cell.length_c   1.000
_cell.angle_alpha   90.00
_cell.angle_beta   90.00
_cell.angle_gamma   90.00
#
_symmetry.space_group_name_H-M   'P 1'
#
loop_
_entity.id
_entity.type
_entity.pdbx_description
1 polymer ?
#
loop_
_entity_poly.entity_id
_entity_poly.type
_entity_poly.pdbx_seq_one_letter_code
_entity_poly.pdbx_strand_id
1 'polypeptide(L)'
;MSSQRSGVLRGDDLTGLAAFLGVKRPEAVVPPCWHWCVLNDPVDPKALDDRGQVRDSPLTPPPGVTRMFAGGRVHTITPLRLGLETTRTTELTRSVAKQGRHGPLRFVTLTTTWRQAGRTVLIDETDHVFMGCAPHSSSTTTPIHATSARPSPMGSDAAPNSAPADRPSPTGSGAAPNPAPADRPAPAQHLVEPTFQAPVAHRIDVDELTLVTFSALTANPYRIHWDRRFCAQAGHDGLVIHGPLQALWMAEQAFSGVDPANLADVTFSYRLTAPATAPAVMTVEPHQVRRPDGVVTAVM
;
A
#
# COMPACT_ATOMS: atom_id res chain seq x y z
N MET A 1 -1.45 20.37 4.29
CA MET A 1 -2.17 20.55 3.01
C MET A 1 -2.78 19.22 2.66
N SER A 2 -4.09 19.19 2.35
CA SER A 2 -4.78 18.03 1.84
C SER A 2 -5.21 18.30 0.41
N SER A 3 -5.19 17.29 -0.46
CA SER A 3 -5.80 17.33 -1.78
C SER A 3 -6.98 16.37 -1.81
N GLN A 4 -8.08 16.79 -2.44
CA GLN A 4 -9.26 15.96 -2.58
C GLN A 4 -9.72 15.95 -4.03
N ARG A 5 -10.14 14.78 -4.49
CA ARG A 5 -10.68 14.59 -5.82
C ARG A 5 -11.83 13.58 -5.78
N SER A 6 -12.88 13.84 -6.58
CA SER A 6 -14.02 12.96 -6.68
C SER A 6 -14.40 12.71 -8.13
N GLY A 7 -14.93 11.54 -8.41
CA GLY A 7 -15.41 11.12 -9.71
C GLY A 7 -15.86 9.67 -9.74
N VAL A 8 -16.55 9.29 -10.79
CA VAL A 8 -16.94 7.89 -11.01
C VAL A 8 -15.75 7.14 -11.58
N LEU A 9 -15.31 6.06 -10.91
CA LEU A 9 -14.27 5.17 -11.44
C LEU A 9 -14.83 4.37 -12.61
N ARG A 10 -14.18 4.48 -13.77
CA ARG A 10 -14.60 3.76 -14.97
C ARG A 10 -13.56 2.71 -15.34
N GLY A 11 -14.02 1.56 -15.85
CA GLY A 11 -13.11 0.54 -16.37
C GLY A 11 -12.23 1.06 -17.50
N ASP A 12 -12.72 2.02 -18.30
CA ASP A 12 -11.97 2.62 -19.39
C ASP A 12 -10.74 3.40 -18.91
N ASP A 13 -10.77 3.95 -17.70
CA ASP A 13 -9.64 4.65 -17.08
C ASP A 13 -8.45 3.71 -16.85
N LEU A 14 -8.69 2.40 -16.78
CA LEU A 14 -7.68 1.36 -16.56
C LEU A 14 -7.22 0.63 -17.83
N THR A 15 -7.77 0.99 -18.99
CA THR A 15 -7.43 0.34 -20.27
C THR A 15 -5.94 0.46 -20.60
N GLY A 16 -5.37 1.65 -20.41
CA GLY A 16 -3.95 1.88 -20.66
C GLY A 16 -3.03 1.05 -19.74
N LEU A 17 -3.39 0.93 -18.46
CA LEU A 17 -2.62 0.12 -17.53
C LEU A 17 -2.75 -1.39 -17.82
N ALA A 18 -3.95 -1.86 -18.17
CA ALA A 18 -4.17 -3.25 -18.56
C ALA A 18 -3.32 -3.61 -19.79
N ALA A 19 -3.30 -2.75 -20.81
CA ALA A 19 -2.45 -2.91 -22.00
C ALA A 19 -0.95 -2.89 -21.67
N PHE A 20 -0.53 -1.98 -20.77
CA PHE A 20 0.85 -1.88 -20.31
C PHE A 20 1.31 -3.15 -19.57
N LEU A 21 0.44 -3.76 -18.78
CA LEU A 21 0.73 -5.00 -18.04
C LEU A 21 0.50 -6.27 -18.90
N GLY A 22 -0.10 -6.16 -20.08
CA GLY A 22 -0.43 -7.30 -20.92
C GLY A 22 -1.54 -8.19 -20.36
N VAL A 23 -2.45 -7.63 -19.57
CA VAL A 23 -3.54 -8.36 -18.90
C VAL A 23 -4.92 -7.86 -19.32
N LYS A 24 -5.96 -8.64 -18.99
CA LYS A 24 -7.34 -8.23 -19.25
C LYS A 24 -7.73 -7.05 -18.37
N ARG A 25 -8.42 -6.05 -18.96
CA ARG A 25 -8.99 -4.93 -18.22
C ARG A 25 -10.01 -5.42 -17.17
N PRO A 26 -9.96 -4.90 -15.93
CA PRO A 26 -10.93 -5.24 -14.90
C PRO A 26 -12.32 -4.68 -15.24
N GLU A 27 -13.37 -5.42 -14.88
CA GLU A 27 -14.76 -5.08 -15.20
C GLU A 27 -15.56 -4.56 -13.99
N ALA A 28 -15.21 -5.00 -12.78
CA ALA A 28 -16.01 -4.73 -11.59
C ALA A 28 -15.23 -4.06 -10.45
N VAL A 29 -13.96 -4.41 -10.30
CA VAL A 29 -13.14 -4.01 -9.14
C VAL A 29 -11.77 -3.56 -9.63
N VAL A 30 -11.21 -2.56 -8.97
CA VAL A 30 -9.85 -2.09 -9.22
C VAL A 30 -8.87 -3.04 -8.51
N PRO A 31 -7.95 -3.71 -9.22
CA PRO A 31 -6.93 -4.55 -8.61
C PRO A 31 -6.00 -3.76 -7.66
N PRO A 32 -5.29 -4.44 -6.74
CA PRO A 32 -4.32 -3.78 -5.85
C PRO A 32 -3.29 -2.94 -6.63
N CYS A 33 -2.99 -1.74 -6.12
CA CYS A 33 -2.08 -0.76 -6.72
C CYS A 33 -2.53 -0.11 -8.05
N TRP A 34 -3.56 -0.61 -8.74
CA TRP A 34 -4.09 0.01 -9.96
C TRP A 34 -4.78 1.34 -9.68
N HIS A 35 -5.19 1.60 -8.46
CA HIS A 35 -5.76 2.87 -8.03
C HIS A 35 -4.79 4.06 -8.23
N TRP A 36 -3.49 3.83 -8.39
CA TRP A 36 -2.52 4.88 -8.71
C TRP A 36 -2.69 5.47 -10.12
N CYS A 37 -3.44 4.81 -10.99
CA CYS A 37 -3.69 5.26 -12.36
C CYS A 37 -5.07 5.91 -12.56
N VAL A 38 -5.87 6.07 -11.49
CA VAL A 38 -7.21 6.66 -11.58
C VAL A 38 -7.38 7.85 -10.66
N LEU A 39 -8.27 8.77 -11.01
CA LEU A 39 -8.54 10.03 -10.30
C LEU A 39 -7.25 10.81 -10.00
N ASN A 40 -6.27 10.78 -10.90
CA ASN A 40 -5.06 11.58 -10.77
C ASN A 40 -5.37 13.07 -10.90
N ASP A 41 -4.61 13.90 -10.19
CA ASP A 41 -4.69 15.34 -10.35
C ASP A 41 -4.20 15.72 -11.74
N PRO A 42 -4.86 16.67 -12.44
CA PRO A 42 -4.37 17.17 -13.71
C PRO A 42 -2.98 17.77 -13.53
N VAL A 43 -2.08 17.47 -14.44
CA VAL A 43 -0.76 18.09 -14.46
C VAL A 43 -0.88 19.45 -15.16
N ASP A 44 -0.77 20.54 -14.39
CA ASP A 44 -0.57 21.87 -14.95
C ASP A 44 0.94 22.11 -15.13
N PRO A 45 1.46 22.24 -16.35
CA PRO A 45 2.88 22.49 -16.60
C PRO A 45 3.39 23.77 -15.90
N LYS A 46 2.52 24.76 -15.69
CA LYS A 46 2.88 26.03 -15.02
C LYS A 46 3.05 25.84 -13.50
N ALA A 47 2.44 24.81 -12.93
CA ALA A 47 2.58 24.49 -11.52
C ALA A 47 3.81 23.62 -11.23
N LEU A 48 4.56 23.17 -12.27
CA LEU A 48 5.74 22.33 -12.09
C LEU A 48 7.02 23.17 -11.88
N ASP A 49 7.94 22.61 -11.10
CA ASP A 49 9.32 23.10 -11.00
C ASP A 49 10.17 22.59 -12.18
N ASP A 50 11.44 22.93 -12.23
CA ASP A 50 12.41 22.53 -13.25
C ASP A 50 12.70 21.01 -13.24
N ARG A 51 12.34 20.31 -12.17
CA ARG A 51 12.42 18.85 -12.02
C ARG A 51 11.19 18.12 -12.53
N GLY A 52 10.12 18.85 -12.87
CA GLY A 52 8.83 18.29 -13.22
C GLY A 52 7.99 17.86 -12.01
N GLN A 53 8.24 18.48 -10.84
CA GLN A 53 7.44 18.24 -9.64
C GLN A 53 6.52 19.43 -9.35
N VAL A 54 5.35 19.15 -8.78
CA VAL A 54 4.40 20.20 -8.41
C VAL A 54 5.04 21.12 -7.37
N ARG A 55 5.12 22.44 -7.65
CA ARG A 55 5.60 23.44 -6.69
C ARG A 55 4.73 23.39 -5.44
N ASP A 56 5.32 23.73 -4.31
CA ASP A 56 4.61 23.82 -3.01
C ASP A 56 3.91 22.53 -2.54
N SER A 57 4.26 21.39 -3.16
CA SER A 57 3.84 20.07 -2.67
C SER A 57 4.64 19.70 -1.42
N PRO A 58 4.02 19.00 -0.44
CA PRO A 58 4.75 18.45 0.71
C PRO A 58 5.87 17.48 0.32
N LEU A 59 5.85 16.98 -0.93
CA LEU A 59 6.86 16.10 -1.50
C LEU A 59 7.92 16.82 -2.33
N THR A 60 7.82 18.13 -2.54
CA THR A 60 8.83 18.89 -3.30
C THR A 60 10.05 19.13 -2.42
N PRO A 61 11.22 18.57 -2.75
CA PRO A 61 12.40 18.75 -1.94
C PRO A 61 12.95 20.18 -2.12
N PRO A 62 13.46 20.81 -1.06
CA PRO A 62 14.21 22.04 -1.16
C PRO A 62 15.45 21.89 -2.05
N PRO A 63 16.07 23.01 -2.50
CA PRO A 63 17.34 22.95 -3.21
C PRO A 63 18.40 22.16 -2.42
N GLY A 64 19.17 21.30 -3.11
CA GLY A 64 20.21 20.46 -2.50
C GLY A 64 19.70 19.25 -1.72
N VAL A 65 18.39 19.04 -1.65
CA VAL A 65 17.78 17.88 -0.99
C VAL A 65 17.28 16.89 -2.04
N THR A 66 17.63 15.63 -1.87
CA THR A 66 17.12 14.53 -2.69
C THR A 66 15.95 13.86 -1.99
N ARG A 67 14.87 13.60 -2.73
CA ARG A 67 13.75 12.79 -2.27
C ARG A 67 13.75 11.43 -2.95
N MET A 68 13.55 10.38 -2.16
CA MET A 68 13.36 9.03 -2.67
C MET A 68 12.02 8.46 -2.17
N PHE A 69 11.40 7.65 -3.00
CA PHE A 69 10.27 6.81 -2.63
C PHE A 69 10.82 5.58 -1.89
N ALA A 70 10.37 5.34 -0.66
CA ALA A 70 10.95 4.34 0.23
C ALA A 70 10.07 3.09 0.41
N GLY A 71 8.80 3.17 0.04
CA GLY A 71 7.86 2.08 0.19
C GLY A 71 6.46 2.56 0.54
N GLY A 72 5.63 1.66 1.04
CA GLY A 72 4.28 1.99 1.44
C GLY A 72 3.46 0.79 1.88
N ARG A 73 2.18 1.05 2.11
CA ARG A 73 1.18 0.05 2.50
C ARG A 73 -0.15 0.40 1.85
N VAL A 74 -0.77 -0.60 1.23
CA VAL A 74 -2.11 -0.49 0.68
C VAL A 74 -3.03 -1.41 1.47
N HIS A 75 -3.92 -0.85 2.27
CA HIS A 75 -4.92 -1.59 3.02
C HIS A 75 -6.26 -1.52 2.29
N THR A 76 -6.67 -2.62 1.72
CA THR A 76 -7.98 -2.81 1.09
C THR A 76 -8.97 -3.25 2.17
N ILE A 77 -9.76 -2.33 2.69
CA ILE A 77 -10.81 -2.62 3.69
C ILE A 77 -11.96 -3.37 3.00
N THR A 78 -12.38 -2.86 1.85
CA THR A 78 -13.27 -3.54 0.92
C THR A 78 -12.82 -3.22 -0.51
N PRO A 79 -13.03 -4.12 -1.47
CA PRO A 79 -12.60 -3.90 -2.84
C PRO A 79 -13.12 -2.58 -3.43
N LEU A 80 -12.23 -1.81 -4.05
CA LEU A 80 -12.55 -0.55 -4.72
C LEU A 80 -13.33 -0.85 -6.01
N ARG A 81 -14.61 -0.48 -6.08
CA ARG A 81 -15.52 -0.85 -7.17
C ARG A 81 -15.52 0.15 -8.31
N LEU A 82 -15.57 -0.36 -9.53
CA LEU A 82 -15.85 0.43 -10.73
C LEU A 82 -17.34 0.79 -10.80
N GLY A 83 -17.66 1.85 -11.52
CA GLY A 83 -19.01 2.37 -11.69
C GLY A 83 -19.55 3.18 -10.50
N LEU A 84 -18.79 3.28 -9.40
CA LEU A 84 -19.22 4.05 -8.23
C LEU A 84 -18.52 5.39 -8.14
N GLU A 85 -19.26 6.39 -7.64
CA GLU A 85 -18.65 7.65 -7.25
C GLU A 85 -17.67 7.43 -6.10
N THR A 86 -16.48 7.97 -6.27
CA THR A 86 -15.35 7.75 -5.40
C THR A 86 -14.72 9.07 -5.05
N THR A 87 -14.38 9.24 -3.78
CA THR A 87 -13.58 10.38 -3.30
C THR A 87 -12.21 9.88 -2.86
N ARG A 88 -11.17 10.50 -3.39
CA ARG A 88 -9.77 10.32 -2.98
C ARG A 88 -9.34 11.55 -2.20
N THR A 89 -8.81 11.37 -1.00
CA THR A 89 -8.21 12.44 -0.19
C THR A 89 -6.80 12.06 0.18
N THR A 90 -5.83 12.92 -0.11
CA THR A 90 -4.41 12.71 0.21
C THR A 90 -3.95 13.75 1.23
N GLU A 91 -3.29 13.29 2.28
CA GLU A 91 -2.82 14.12 3.39
C GLU A 91 -1.41 13.72 3.82
N LEU A 92 -0.64 14.69 4.29
CA LEU A 92 0.62 14.44 4.98
C LEU A 92 0.30 14.05 6.42
N THR A 93 0.47 12.76 6.74
CA THR A 93 0.11 12.22 8.07
C THR A 93 1.30 12.05 8.99
N ARG A 94 2.51 11.98 8.45
CA ARG A 94 3.73 11.82 9.25
C ARG A 94 4.89 12.59 8.65
N SER A 95 5.66 13.25 9.51
CA SER A 95 6.96 13.84 9.15
C SER A 95 7.91 13.69 10.34
N VAL A 96 9.00 12.94 10.17
CA VAL A 96 9.95 12.62 11.24
C VAL A 96 11.38 12.86 10.75
N ALA A 97 12.11 13.72 11.46
CA ALA A 97 13.54 13.89 11.26
C ALA A 97 14.33 12.80 12.00
N LYS A 98 15.38 12.28 11.36
CA LYS A 98 16.31 11.31 11.95
C LYS A 98 17.74 11.66 11.53
N GLN A 99 18.70 11.29 12.37
CA GLN A 99 20.11 11.32 12.00
C GLN A 99 20.50 9.96 11.41
N GLY A 100 20.86 9.96 10.13
CA GLY A 100 21.38 8.79 9.43
C GLY A 100 22.91 8.74 9.44
N ARG A 101 23.49 7.64 8.97
CA ARG A 101 24.94 7.46 8.87
C ARG A 101 25.62 8.53 7.99
N HIS A 102 24.95 8.97 6.93
CA HIS A 102 25.45 9.90 5.93
C HIS A 102 24.84 11.31 6.04
N GLY A 103 24.28 11.64 7.19
CA GLY A 103 23.70 12.96 7.43
C GLY A 103 22.21 12.91 7.83
N PRO A 104 21.59 14.09 7.97
CA PRO A 104 20.20 14.18 8.38
C PRO A 104 19.23 13.65 7.32
N LEU A 105 18.22 12.95 7.79
CA LEU A 105 17.13 12.39 7.00
C LEU A 105 15.79 12.91 7.52
N ARG A 106 14.83 13.08 6.63
CA ARG A 106 13.43 13.32 7.00
C ARG A 106 12.56 12.28 6.32
N PHE A 107 11.83 11.52 7.11
CA PHE A 107 10.83 10.57 6.63
C PHE A 107 9.46 11.24 6.61
N VAL A 108 8.78 11.09 5.49
CA VAL A 108 7.45 11.67 5.27
C VAL A 108 6.51 10.58 4.79
N THR A 109 5.34 10.46 5.42
CA THR A 109 4.26 9.57 4.96
C THR A 109 3.09 10.41 4.45
N LEU A 110 2.67 10.14 3.24
CA LEU A 110 1.37 10.57 2.73
C LEU A 110 0.37 9.42 2.90
N THR A 111 -0.82 9.75 3.37
CA THR A 111 -1.94 8.83 3.44
C THR A 111 -3.00 9.27 2.46
N THR A 112 -3.37 8.37 1.56
CA THR A 112 -4.46 8.57 0.62
C THR A 112 -5.63 7.67 1.00
N THR A 113 -6.76 8.29 1.33
CA THR A 113 -8.00 7.60 1.70
C THR A 113 -8.96 7.62 0.53
N TRP A 114 -9.46 6.44 0.17
CA TRP A 114 -10.46 6.24 -0.87
C TRP A 114 -11.81 5.90 -0.25
N ARG A 115 -12.85 6.62 -0.67
CA ARG A 115 -14.21 6.47 -0.14
C ARG A 115 -15.21 6.21 -1.25
N GLN A 116 -16.12 5.27 -0.99
CA GLN A 116 -17.28 5.00 -1.83
C GLN A 116 -18.53 4.92 -0.95
N ALA A 117 -19.65 5.48 -1.37
CA ALA A 117 -20.88 5.56 -0.58
C ALA A 117 -20.65 6.06 0.87
N GLY A 118 -19.78 7.06 1.05
CA GLY A 118 -19.45 7.64 2.35
C GLY A 118 -18.54 6.79 3.26
N ARG A 119 -18.18 5.57 2.87
CA ARG A 119 -17.32 4.66 3.65
C ARG A 119 -15.91 4.62 3.10
N THR A 120 -14.92 4.52 3.97
CA THR A 120 -13.53 4.24 3.57
C THR A 120 -13.45 2.80 3.06
N VAL A 121 -12.93 2.63 1.85
CA VAL A 121 -12.78 1.32 1.19
C VAL A 121 -11.32 0.93 1.02
N LEU A 122 -10.41 1.91 0.87
CA LEU A 122 -8.99 1.66 0.73
C LEU A 122 -8.21 2.80 1.38
N ILE A 123 -7.09 2.45 2.02
CA ILE A 123 -6.10 3.38 2.56
C ILE A 123 -4.75 3.03 1.94
N ASP A 124 -4.13 4.01 1.30
CA ASP A 124 -2.80 3.90 0.72
C ASP A 124 -1.84 4.85 1.45
N GLU A 125 -0.79 4.31 2.03
CA GLU A 125 0.26 5.06 2.69
C GLU A 125 1.55 4.93 1.90
N THR A 126 2.11 6.07 1.49
CA THR A 126 3.38 6.11 0.78
C THR A 126 4.45 6.78 1.62
N ASP A 127 5.58 6.11 1.78
CA ASP A 127 6.71 6.58 2.55
C ASP A 127 7.79 7.17 1.63
N HIS A 128 8.23 8.38 1.98
CA HIS A 128 9.29 9.09 1.28
C HIS A 128 10.42 9.45 2.24
N VAL A 129 11.65 9.42 1.76
CA VAL A 129 12.83 9.87 2.50
C VAL A 129 13.49 11.05 1.80
N PHE A 130 13.74 12.09 2.55
CA PHE A 130 14.50 13.26 2.12
C PHE A 130 15.90 13.18 2.72
N MET A 131 16.91 13.32 1.88
CA MET A 131 18.33 13.26 2.24
C MET A 131 19.00 14.58 1.95
N GLY A 132 19.94 14.99 2.81
CA GLY A 132 20.63 16.29 2.68
C GLY A 132 19.88 17.45 3.33
N CYS A 133 18.80 17.18 4.08
CA CYS A 133 18.12 18.23 4.83
C CYS A 133 19.03 18.74 5.96
N ALA A 134 19.20 20.05 6.08
CA ALA A 134 19.77 20.61 7.29
C ALA A 134 18.89 20.21 8.51
N PRO A 135 19.49 19.98 9.70
CA PRO A 135 18.71 19.70 10.89
C PRO A 135 17.78 20.90 11.17
N HIS A 136 16.49 20.70 11.01
CA HIS A 136 15.51 21.71 11.43
C HIS A 136 15.50 21.73 12.95
N SER A 137 15.79 22.89 13.53
CA SER A 137 15.46 23.21 14.91
C SER A 137 13.97 22.88 15.11
N SER A 138 13.72 21.97 16.01
CA SER A 138 12.44 21.52 16.56
C SER A 138 11.23 22.40 16.22
N SER A 139 10.40 21.92 15.32
CA SER A 139 9.00 22.34 15.27
C SER A 139 8.15 21.22 15.84
N THR A 140 7.66 21.51 16.99
CA THR A 140 6.53 20.99 17.74
C THR A 140 5.71 19.94 16.98
N THR A 141 5.90 18.70 17.35
CA THR A 141 4.94 17.62 17.11
C THR A 141 3.71 17.95 17.95
N THR A 142 2.71 18.54 17.34
CA THR A 142 1.37 18.57 17.95
C THR A 142 0.79 17.18 17.68
N PRO A 143 0.59 16.36 18.70
CA PRO A 143 -0.17 15.13 18.54
C PRO A 143 -1.62 15.55 18.28
N ILE A 144 -2.13 15.25 17.12
CA ILE A 144 -3.57 15.30 16.90
C ILE A 144 -4.13 14.12 17.66
N HIS A 145 -4.59 14.40 18.89
CA HIS A 145 -5.39 13.46 19.65
C HIS A 145 -6.65 13.14 18.86
N ALA A 146 -6.75 11.91 18.40
CA ALA A 146 -8.03 11.34 18.03
C ALA A 146 -8.88 11.28 19.33
N THR A 147 -9.82 12.18 19.44
CA THR A 147 -10.81 12.18 20.51
C THR A 147 -11.78 11.03 20.25
N SER A 148 -11.49 9.89 20.80
CA SER A 148 -12.46 8.81 20.96
C SER A 148 -13.37 9.21 22.12
N ALA A 149 -14.53 9.74 21.81
CA ALA A 149 -15.59 9.95 22.77
C ALA A 149 -16.17 8.59 23.17
N ARG A 150 -15.76 8.14 24.33
CA ARG A 150 -16.41 7.04 25.05
C ARG A 150 -17.48 7.66 25.97
N PRO A 151 -18.74 7.24 25.94
CA PRO A 151 -19.70 7.70 26.93
C PRO A 151 -19.41 7.09 28.28
N SER A 152 -19.31 7.93 29.30
CA SER A 152 -19.22 7.54 30.71
C SER A 152 -20.56 7.00 31.18
N PRO A 153 -20.60 5.93 31.99
CA PRO A 153 -21.78 5.62 32.79
C PRO A 153 -21.70 6.38 34.14
N MET A 154 -22.84 7.01 34.47
CA MET A 154 -23.08 7.62 35.74
C MET A 154 -22.96 6.60 36.88
N GLY A 155 -22.39 7.06 37.99
CA GLY A 155 -22.28 6.32 39.22
C GLY A 155 -23.57 6.24 40.01
N SER A 156 -23.64 5.23 40.86
CA SER A 156 -24.35 5.31 42.14
C SER A 156 -23.65 4.37 43.13
N ASP A 157 -23.45 4.92 44.33
CA ASP A 157 -22.83 4.35 45.51
C ASP A 157 -23.52 3.10 46.04
N ALA A 158 -22.75 2.23 46.66
CA ALA A 158 -22.89 1.69 48.02
C ALA A 158 -22.30 0.27 48.15
N ALA A 159 -21.30 0.15 48.95
CA ALA A 159 -20.91 -1.09 49.64
C ALA A 159 -21.58 -1.08 51.05
N PRO A 160 -21.39 -2.09 51.97
CA PRO A 160 -20.72 -3.39 51.85
C PRO A 160 -21.55 -4.55 52.55
N ASN A 161 -21.18 -5.79 52.45
CA ASN A 161 -20.87 -6.68 53.54
C ASN A 161 -21.05 -8.21 53.27
N SER A 162 -20.06 -8.99 53.73
CA SER A 162 -20.12 -10.30 54.38
C SER A 162 -20.32 -11.59 53.56
N ALA A 163 -19.28 -12.40 53.48
CA ALA A 163 -19.32 -13.87 53.40
C ALA A 163 -19.82 -14.46 54.76
N PRO A 164 -20.01 -15.79 54.97
CA PRO A 164 -19.36 -16.97 54.40
C PRO A 164 -20.22 -18.24 54.19
N ALA A 165 -19.56 -19.27 53.63
CA ALA A 165 -19.68 -20.73 53.87
C ALA A 165 -21.03 -21.48 53.69
N ASP A 166 -21.09 -22.54 52.89
CA ASP A 166 -20.88 -23.92 53.28
C ASP A 166 -21.26 -24.93 52.15
N ARG A 167 -20.44 -25.95 52.00
CA ARG A 167 -20.74 -27.19 51.27
C ARG A 167 -21.66 -28.09 52.14
N PRO A 168 -22.44 -29.07 51.59
CA PRO A 168 -21.89 -30.35 51.16
C PRO A 168 -22.60 -31.04 49.98
N SER A 169 -21.89 -32.00 49.36
CA SER A 169 -22.46 -33.11 48.60
C SER A 169 -23.04 -34.15 49.56
N PRO A 170 -23.97 -35.04 49.08
CA PRO A 170 -23.52 -36.33 48.62
C PRO A 170 -24.42 -37.11 47.60
N THR A 171 -23.79 -38.07 46.89
CA THR A 171 -24.21 -39.45 46.55
C THR A 171 -25.62 -39.70 45.94
N GLY A 172 -25.70 -40.37 44.79
CA GLY A 172 -25.56 -41.72 44.58
C GLY A 172 -26.37 -42.31 43.41
N SER A 173 -25.88 -43.41 42.87
CA SER A 173 -26.62 -44.51 42.18
C SER A 173 -27.14 -44.20 40.76
N GLY A 174 -26.58 -44.65 39.63
CA GLY A 174 -26.49 -46.08 39.31
C GLY A 174 -27.56 -46.46 38.29
N ALA A 175 -27.26 -46.38 36.97
CA ALA A 175 -27.93 -47.23 35.96
C ALA A 175 -27.01 -47.37 34.75
N ALA A 176 -26.81 -48.62 34.30
CA ALA A 176 -25.93 -49.03 33.25
C ALA A 176 -26.42 -48.56 31.84
N PRO A 177 -25.52 -48.34 30.91
CA PRO A 177 -25.88 -47.86 29.56
C PRO A 177 -26.21 -49.03 28.60
N ASN A 178 -27.17 -48.74 27.76
CA ASN A 178 -27.51 -49.55 26.59
C ASN A 178 -26.45 -49.35 25.48
N PRO A 179 -26.10 -50.38 24.68
CA PRO A 179 -25.04 -50.26 23.68
C PRO A 179 -25.46 -49.41 22.48
N ALA A 180 -24.53 -48.59 22.05
CA ALA A 180 -24.64 -47.75 20.87
C ALA A 180 -24.66 -48.60 19.56
N PRO A 181 -25.37 -48.16 18.50
CA PRO A 181 -25.29 -48.77 17.19
C PRO A 181 -23.97 -48.41 16.49
N ALA A 182 -23.47 -49.43 15.78
CA ALA A 182 -22.20 -49.49 15.10
C ALA A 182 -21.89 -48.26 14.20
N ASP A 183 -20.64 -47.84 14.31
CA ASP A 183 -19.95 -46.91 13.44
C ASP A 183 -20.15 -47.21 11.96
N ARG A 184 -20.76 -46.25 11.26
CA ARG A 184 -20.58 -46.11 9.81
C ARG A 184 -19.40 -45.16 9.61
N PRO A 185 -18.33 -45.54 8.89
CA PRO A 185 -17.29 -44.63 8.54
C PRO A 185 -17.87 -43.50 7.66
N ALA A 186 -17.68 -42.26 8.09
CA ALA A 186 -17.97 -41.07 7.29
C ALA A 186 -17.14 -41.14 5.99
N PRO A 187 -17.69 -40.71 4.83
CA PRO A 187 -16.93 -40.67 3.60
C PRO A 187 -15.75 -39.70 3.83
N ALA A 188 -14.55 -40.22 3.58
CA ALA A 188 -13.32 -39.40 3.56
C ALA A 188 -13.53 -38.26 2.58
N GLN A 189 -13.70 -37.03 3.11
CA GLN A 189 -13.57 -35.83 2.33
C GLN A 189 -12.12 -35.77 1.88
N HIS A 190 -11.87 -36.08 0.62
CA HIS A 190 -10.64 -35.69 -0.05
C HIS A 190 -10.56 -34.17 0.01
N LEU A 191 -9.88 -33.64 1.03
CA LEU A 191 -9.32 -32.30 1.00
C LEU A 191 -8.31 -32.33 -0.16
N VAL A 192 -8.73 -31.88 -1.32
CA VAL A 192 -7.79 -31.48 -2.39
C VAL A 192 -7.01 -30.34 -1.77
N GLU A 193 -5.82 -30.64 -1.27
CA GLU A 193 -4.86 -29.59 -0.92
C GLU A 193 -4.68 -28.74 -2.18
N PRO A 194 -4.89 -27.42 -2.12
CA PRO A 194 -4.58 -26.58 -3.25
C PRO A 194 -3.10 -26.78 -3.52
N THR A 195 -2.78 -27.33 -4.69
CA THR A 195 -1.41 -27.41 -5.19
C THR A 195 -0.97 -25.98 -5.39
N PHE A 196 -0.30 -25.40 -4.41
CA PHE A 196 0.36 -24.13 -4.51
C PHE A 196 1.49 -24.33 -5.53
N GLN A 197 1.21 -24.05 -6.79
CA GLN A 197 2.26 -23.89 -7.77
C GLN A 197 3.06 -22.68 -7.29
N ALA A 198 4.32 -22.91 -6.96
CA ALA A 198 5.22 -21.83 -6.60
C ALA A 198 5.14 -20.77 -7.73
N PRO A 199 4.81 -19.51 -7.43
CA PRO A 199 4.68 -18.51 -8.46
C PRO A 199 6.01 -18.39 -9.22
N VAL A 200 5.92 -18.49 -10.54
CA VAL A 200 7.09 -18.42 -11.43
C VAL A 200 7.62 -17.00 -11.41
N ALA A 201 8.92 -16.85 -11.21
CA ALA A 201 9.56 -15.55 -11.28
C ALA A 201 9.33 -14.91 -12.66
N HIS A 202 8.80 -13.70 -12.70
CA HIS A 202 8.60 -12.95 -13.94
C HIS A 202 9.79 -12.07 -14.25
N ARG A 203 10.31 -12.21 -15.47
CA ARG A 203 11.37 -11.35 -16.01
C ARG A 203 10.74 -10.21 -16.79
N ILE A 204 11.12 -8.98 -16.48
CA ILE A 204 10.60 -7.77 -17.10
C ILE A 204 11.79 -6.96 -17.64
N ASP A 205 11.80 -6.74 -18.94
CA ASP A 205 12.74 -5.82 -19.57
C ASP A 205 12.21 -4.39 -19.42
N VAL A 206 12.99 -3.54 -18.79
CA VAL A 206 12.62 -2.15 -18.48
C VAL A 206 13.48 -1.22 -19.29
N ASP A 207 12.85 -0.51 -20.19
CA ASP A 207 13.44 0.50 -21.06
C ASP A 207 12.84 1.90 -20.82
N GLU A 208 13.23 2.84 -21.64
CA GLU A 208 12.74 4.21 -21.59
C GLU A 208 11.25 4.30 -21.90
N LEU A 209 10.77 3.48 -22.85
CA LEU A 209 9.37 3.48 -23.24
C LEU A 209 8.48 2.98 -22.09
N THR A 210 8.94 1.96 -21.37
CA THR A 210 8.30 1.48 -20.15
C THR A 210 8.13 2.61 -19.12
N LEU A 211 9.19 3.40 -18.91
CA LEU A 211 9.16 4.46 -17.88
C LEU A 211 8.30 5.65 -18.31
N VAL A 212 8.39 6.10 -19.55
CA VAL A 212 7.57 7.23 -20.03
C VAL A 212 6.10 6.87 -20.09
N THR A 213 5.79 5.63 -20.46
CA THR A 213 4.41 5.13 -20.47
C THR A 213 3.83 5.11 -19.06
N PHE A 214 4.57 4.58 -18.07
CA PHE A 214 4.10 4.57 -16.68
C PHE A 214 3.98 5.98 -16.10
N SER A 215 4.89 6.90 -16.45
CA SER A 215 4.77 8.31 -16.09
C SER A 215 3.46 8.92 -16.59
N ALA A 216 3.08 8.61 -17.84
CA ALA A 216 1.82 9.09 -18.43
C ALA A 216 0.60 8.49 -17.72
N LEU A 217 0.60 7.18 -17.45
CA LEU A 217 -0.49 6.48 -16.76
C LEU A 217 -0.73 6.97 -15.34
N THR A 218 0.32 7.41 -14.65
CA THR A 218 0.26 7.86 -13.25
C THR A 218 0.26 9.39 -13.11
N ALA A 219 0.21 10.12 -14.22
CA ALA A 219 0.35 11.58 -14.26
C ALA A 219 1.59 12.07 -13.48
N ASN A 220 2.70 11.35 -13.62
CA ASN A 220 3.97 11.65 -12.95
C ASN A 220 5.00 12.27 -13.91
N PRO A 221 5.11 13.60 -13.99
CA PRO A 221 6.02 14.28 -14.92
C PRO A 221 7.45 14.41 -14.41
N TYR A 222 7.83 13.76 -13.31
CA TYR A 222 9.16 13.91 -12.71
C TYR A 222 10.27 13.44 -13.67
N ARG A 223 11.19 14.33 -13.98
CA ARG A 223 12.22 14.18 -15.02
C ARG A 223 13.17 13.01 -14.82
N ILE A 224 13.36 12.52 -13.60
CA ILE A 224 14.24 11.37 -13.34
C ILE A 224 13.78 10.08 -14.05
N HIS A 225 12.53 10.03 -14.50
CA HIS A 225 11.98 8.85 -15.16
C HIS A 225 12.06 8.88 -16.69
N TRP A 226 12.36 10.06 -17.30
CA TRP A 226 12.32 10.20 -18.76
C TRP A 226 13.41 11.12 -19.36
N ASP A 227 14.16 11.87 -18.53
CA ASP A 227 15.19 12.78 -19.00
C ASP A 227 16.59 12.32 -18.55
N ARG A 228 17.30 11.65 -19.47
CA ARG A 228 18.67 11.13 -19.21
C ARG A 228 19.65 12.22 -18.80
N ARG A 229 19.56 13.41 -19.43
CA ARG A 229 20.45 14.52 -19.12
C ARG A 229 20.23 15.01 -17.69
N PHE A 230 18.96 15.11 -17.29
CA PHE A 230 18.62 15.47 -15.91
C PHE A 230 19.09 14.41 -14.91
N CYS A 231 18.92 13.13 -15.24
CA CYS A 231 19.41 12.02 -14.40
C CYS A 231 20.94 12.10 -14.19
N ALA A 232 21.72 12.31 -15.24
CA ALA A 232 23.16 12.43 -15.16
C ALA A 232 23.57 13.64 -14.28
N GLN A 233 22.90 14.78 -14.41
CA GLN A 233 23.12 15.97 -13.56
C GLN A 233 22.73 15.71 -12.10
N ALA A 234 21.74 14.87 -11.86
CA ALA A 234 21.29 14.47 -10.53
C ALA A 234 22.12 13.31 -9.92
N GLY A 235 23.15 12.82 -10.62
CA GLY A 235 24.03 11.76 -10.15
C GLY A 235 23.50 10.34 -10.30
N HIS A 236 22.56 10.12 -11.25
CA HIS A 236 22.03 8.80 -11.59
C HIS A 236 22.71 8.28 -12.87
N ASP A 237 23.04 7.00 -12.90
CA ASP A 237 23.69 6.34 -14.06
C ASP A 237 22.71 6.09 -15.23
N GLY A 238 21.40 6.24 -15.01
CA GLY A 238 20.35 6.05 -16.01
C GLY A 238 19.02 6.63 -15.56
N LEU A 239 17.97 6.40 -16.34
CA LEU A 239 16.61 6.79 -15.94
C LEU A 239 16.16 5.99 -14.72
N VAL A 240 15.69 6.66 -13.69
CA VAL A 240 15.27 6.00 -12.45
C VAL A 240 13.94 5.27 -12.67
N ILE A 241 13.89 3.98 -12.33
CA ILE A 241 12.67 3.18 -12.38
C ILE A 241 11.74 3.63 -11.25
N HIS A 242 10.46 3.87 -11.57
CA HIS A 242 9.47 4.30 -10.58
C HIS A 242 9.36 3.30 -9.43
N GLY A 243 9.40 3.79 -8.21
CA GLY A 243 9.11 2.96 -7.05
C GLY A 243 7.71 2.32 -7.08
N PRO A 244 6.65 3.10 -7.38
CA PRO A 244 5.31 2.54 -7.57
C PRO A 244 5.21 1.48 -8.67
N LEU A 245 5.98 1.58 -9.76
CA LEU A 245 5.99 0.55 -10.80
C LEU A 245 6.53 -0.79 -10.28
N GLN A 246 7.61 -0.73 -9.50
CA GLN A 246 8.16 -1.94 -8.87
C GLN A 246 7.15 -2.55 -7.88
N ALA A 247 6.47 -1.73 -7.08
CA ALA A 247 5.41 -2.18 -6.18
C ALA A 247 4.20 -2.76 -6.93
N LEU A 248 3.83 -2.19 -8.07
CA LEU A 248 2.77 -2.70 -8.93
C LEU A 248 3.09 -4.12 -9.43
N TRP A 249 4.31 -4.34 -9.97
CA TRP A 249 4.73 -5.68 -10.41
C TRP A 249 4.70 -6.71 -9.28
N MET A 250 5.09 -6.32 -8.06
CA MET A 250 4.98 -7.19 -6.90
C MET A 250 3.54 -7.50 -6.53
N ALA A 251 2.65 -6.50 -6.60
CA ALA A 251 1.24 -6.71 -6.33
C ALA A 251 0.62 -7.68 -7.36
N GLU A 252 0.93 -7.48 -8.66
CA GLU A 252 0.50 -8.42 -9.72
C GLU A 252 0.95 -9.86 -9.45
N GLN A 253 2.18 -10.03 -8.99
CA GLN A 253 2.71 -11.34 -8.65
C GLN A 253 2.08 -11.91 -7.36
N ALA A 254 1.96 -11.11 -6.32
CA ALA A 254 1.45 -11.52 -5.02
C ALA A 254 -0.04 -11.92 -5.08
N PHE A 255 -0.81 -11.23 -5.91
CA PHE A 255 -2.25 -11.49 -6.08
C PHE A 255 -2.58 -12.27 -7.36
N SER A 256 -1.58 -12.87 -8.00
CA SER A 256 -1.79 -13.69 -9.20
C SER A 256 -2.76 -14.82 -8.92
N GLY A 257 -3.82 -14.93 -9.74
CA GLY A 257 -4.86 -15.95 -9.58
C GLY A 257 -5.89 -15.66 -8.49
N VAL A 258 -5.76 -14.55 -7.77
CA VAL A 258 -6.76 -14.12 -6.77
C VAL A 258 -7.75 -13.17 -7.43
N ASP A 259 -9.04 -13.44 -7.29
CA ASP A 259 -10.07 -12.49 -7.71
C ASP A 259 -10.01 -11.24 -6.80
N PRO A 260 -9.76 -10.03 -7.35
CA PRO A 260 -9.70 -8.81 -6.57
C PRO A 260 -10.98 -8.54 -5.75
N ALA A 261 -12.12 -9.10 -6.13
CA ALA A 261 -13.37 -8.99 -5.37
C ALA A 261 -13.32 -9.71 -4.01
N ASN A 262 -12.39 -10.62 -3.81
CA ASN A 262 -12.18 -11.38 -2.58
C ASN A 262 -11.12 -10.76 -1.65
N LEU A 263 -10.52 -9.63 -2.03
CA LEU A 263 -9.46 -8.96 -1.28
C LEU A 263 -10.03 -7.96 -0.25
N ALA A 264 -10.91 -8.41 0.64
CA ALA A 264 -11.35 -7.59 1.77
C ALA A 264 -10.44 -7.79 2.98
N ASP A 265 -10.16 -6.69 3.68
CA ASP A 265 -9.28 -6.62 4.87
C ASP A 265 -7.87 -7.17 4.61
N VAL A 266 -7.32 -6.85 3.44
CA VAL A 266 -5.98 -7.27 3.02
C VAL A 266 -5.05 -6.07 3.00
N THR A 267 -3.86 -6.24 3.58
CA THR A 267 -2.79 -5.24 3.53
C THR A 267 -1.63 -5.74 2.69
N PHE A 268 -1.30 -4.99 1.64
CA PHE A 268 -0.09 -5.16 0.85
C PHE A 268 0.95 -4.15 1.29
N SER A 269 2.06 -4.61 1.86
CA SER A 269 3.17 -3.76 2.30
C SER A 269 4.40 -4.01 1.43
N TYR A 270 5.11 -2.93 1.07
CA TYR A 270 6.30 -3.02 0.24
C TYR A 270 7.35 -2.01 0.67
N ARG A 271 8.62 -2.33 0.42
CA ARG A 271 9.75 -1.48 0.78
C ARG A 271 10.78 -1.45 -0.36
N LEU A 272 11.29 -0.26 -0.64
CA LEU A 272 12.32 0.00 -1.63
C LEU A 272 13.60 0.45 -0.90
N THR A 273 14.68 -0.26 -1.11
CA THR A 273 15.93 -0.05 -0.35
C THR A 273 16.97 0.76 -1.11
N ALA A 274 16.87 0.81 -2.44
CA ALA A 274 17.77 1.56 -3.31
C ALA A 274 17.09 1.92 -4.64
N PRO A 275 17.51 3.00 -5.33
CA PRO A 275 17.05 3.31 -6.67
C PRO A 275 17.53 2.23 -7.65
N ALA A 276 16.69 1.93 -8.64
CA ALA A 276 17.03 1.12 -9.81
C ALA A 276 16.99 2.01 -11.04
N THR A 277 17.85 1.77 -12.04
CA THR A 277 17.92 2.57 -13.26
C THR A 277 17.71 1.70 -14.51
N ALA A 278 17.08 2.27 -15.53
CA ALA A 278 16.88 1.67 -16.85
C ALA A 278 18.01 2.11 -17.82
N PRO A 279 18.38 1.25 -18.81
CA PRO A 279 17.76 -0.05 -19.09
C PRO A 279 18.14 -1.10 -18.07
N ALA A 280 17.22 -2.00 -17.74
CA ALA A 280 17.47 -3.07 -16.79
C ALA A 280 16.54 -4.27 -17.07
N VAL A 281 16.97 -5.43 -16.60
CA VAL A 281 16.10 -6.59 -16.50
C VAL A 281 15.75 -6.79 -15.04
N MET A 282 14.48 -6.66 -14.72
CA MET A 282 13.98 -6.87 -13.38
C MET A 282 13.40 -8.28 -13.28
N THR A 283 13.66 -8.96 -12.19
CA THR A 283 13.04 -10.25 -11.89
C THR A 283 12.10 -10.04 -10.71
N VAL A 284 10.82 -10.30 -10.95
CA VAL A 284 9.78 -10.24 -9.92
C VAL A 284 9.59 -11.64 -9.38
N GLU A 285 9.95 -11.83 -8.12
CA GLU A 285 9.71 -13.05 -7.34
C GLU A 285 8.52 -12.82 -6.40
N PRO A 286 7.94 -13.91 -5.84
CA PRO A 286 6.91 -13.78 -4.82
C PRO A 286 7.35 -12.91 -3.71
N HIS A 287 7.14 -11.85 -3.33
CA HIS A 287 7.60 -11.00 -2.22
C HIS A 287 8.83 -10.12 -2.50
N GLN A 288 9.43 -10.17 -3.70
CA GLN A 288 10.58 -9.31 -3.97
C GLN A 288 10.76 -8.99 -5.46
N VAL A 289 11.36 -7.83 -5.74
CA VAL A 289 11.89 -7.49 -7.06
C VAL A 289 13.42 -7.51 -6.99
N ARG A 290 14.04 -8.38 -7.77
CA ARG A 290 15.50 -8.51 -7.83
C ARG A 290 16.04 -7.77 -9.05
N ARG A 291 17.08 -6.99 -8.82
CA ARG A 291 17.84 -6.30 -9.87
C ARG A 291 19.00 -7.17 -10.37
N PRO A 292 19.60 -6.85 -11.55
CA PRO A 292 20.76 -7.57 -12.07
C PRO A 292 21.96 -7.59 -11.13
N ASP A 293 22.14 -6.56 -10.30
CA ASP A 293 23.20 -6.46 -9.28
C ASP A 293 22.89 -7.25 -7.99
N GLY A 294 21.80 -8.01 -7.95
CA GLY A 294 21.37 -8.81 -6.80
C GLY A 294 20.66 -8.02 -5.71
N VAL A 295 20.47 -6.71 -5.86
CA VAL A 295 19.78 -5.91 -4.85
C VAL A 295 18.27 -6.20 -4.86
N VAL A 296 17.72 -6.49 -3.69
CA VAL A 296 16.29 -6.72 -3.45
C VAL A 296 15.63 -5.42 -3.08
N THR A 297 14.52 -5.09 -3.74
CA THR A 297 13.85 -3.81 -3.58
C THR A 297 12.53 -3.88 -2.85
N ALA A 298 12.01 -5.05 -2.53
CA ALA A 298 10.76 -5.10 -1.78
C ALA A 298 10.58 -6.40 -1.00
N VAL A 299 9.90 -6.27 0.10
CA VAL A 299 9.52 -7.38 0.98
C VAL A 299 8.09 -7.11 1.44
N MET A 300 7.23 -8.12 1.38
CA MET A 300 5.93 -8.11 2.03
C MET A 300 6.06 -8.49 3.49
#